data_0e6e073156041694bc2ecc522e99e9a0
#
_entry.id   0e6e073156041694bc2ecc522e99e9a0
#
_cell.length_a   1.000
_cell.length_b   1.000
_cell.length_c   1.000
_cell.angle_alpha   90.00
_cell.angle_beta   90.00
_cell.angle_gamma   90.00
#
_symmetry.space_group_name_H-M   'P 1'
#
loop_
_entity.id
_entity.type
_entity.pdbx_description
1 polymer ?
#
loop_
_entity_poly.entity_id
_entity_poly.type
_entity_poly.pdbx_seq_one_letter_code
_entity_poly.pdbx_strand_id
1 'polypeptide(L)'
;MKSIKDISPEILRSTAIIRFQDCDPYAHLNNGRYLDYFMNAREDMVWKAYDFNIYDYSRETGLGWVVSQNQIAYLRPAILMEEVIMESQLTESRPKFIQVEMRMLDTAGKLKSLLWAQFIHVDIRKAKSIAHSDELQELFDKVCLPIAEKDFNDRLKVLNVG
;
A
#
# COMPACT_ATOMS: atom_id res chain seq x y z
N MET A 1 3.90 -17.90 6.53
CA MET A 1 4.09 -16.59 7.20
C MET A 1 5.25 -16.69 8.17
N LYS A 2 6.12 -15.66 8.22
CA LYS A 2 7.21 -15.60 9.22
C LYS A 2 6.63 -15.63 10.64
N SER A 3 7.42 -16.08 11.62
CA SER A 3 7.03 -15.93 13.02
C SER A 3 6.82 -14.45 13.33
N ILE A 4 5.68 -14.11 13.92
CA ILE A 4 5.36 -12.71 14.28
C ILE A 4 6.44 -12.12 15.19
N LYS A 5 7.12 -12.96 16.00
CA LYS A 5 8.22 -12.52 16.88
C LYS A 5 9.40 -11.93 16.12
N ASP A 6 9.65 -12.40 14.89
CA ASP A 6 10.79 -11.99 14.06
C ASP A 6 10.48 -10.80 13.13
N ILE A 7 9.25 -10.29 13.17
CA ILE A 7 8.81 -9.14 12.38
C ILE A 7 8.99 -7.86 13.19
N SER A 8 9.54 -6.82 12.57
CA SER A 8 9.66 -5.47 13.14
C SER A 8 8.77 -4.49 12.37
N PRO A 9 8.19 -3.49 13.04
CA PRO A 9 7.46 -2.43 12.36
C PRO A 9 8.43 -1.60 11.52
N GLU A 10 8.14 -1.50 10.23
CA GLU A 10 8.98 -0.75 9.29
C GLU A 10 8.16 -0.20 8.12
N ILE A 11 8.67 0.84 7.48
CA ILE A 11 8.17 1.28 6.19
C ILE A 11 8.79 0.36 5.14
N LEU A 12 7.95 -0.42 4.48
CA LEU A 12 8.40 -1.31 3.42
C LEU A 12 8.80 -0.50 2.19
N ARG A 13 9.87 -0.94 1.50
CA ARG A 13 10.41 -0.26 0.32
C ARG A 13 10.72 -1.23 -0.80
N SER A 14 10.47 -0.78 -2.02
CA SER A 14 10.90 -1.41 -3.27
C SER A 14 11.16 -0.36 -4.33
N THR A 15 11.63 -0.76 -5.51
CA THR A 15 11.76 0.12 -6.67
C THR A 15 10.91 -0.40 -7.83
N ALA A 16 10.50 0.50 -8.71
CA ALA A 16 9.82 0.17 -9.95
C ALA A 16 10.34 1.06 -11.09
N ILE A 17 10.28 0.56 -12.32
CA ILE A 17 10.60 1.35 -13.51
C ILE A 17 9.30 1.64 -14.25
N ILE A 18 9.07 2.90 -14.58
CA ILE A 18 7.90 3.34 -15.33
C ILE A 18 7.98 2.80 -16.77
N ARG A 19 6.99 2.02 -17.19
CA ARG A 19 6.99 1.31 -18.46
C ARG A 19 6.24 2.06 -19.55
N PHE A 20 6.67 1.87 -20.79
CA PHE A 20 6.10 2.51 -21.98
C PHE A 20 4.59 2.34 -22.10
N GLN A 21 4.09 1.11 -21.92
CA GLN A 21 2.67 0.78 -22.07
C GLN A 21 1.76 1.48 -21.02
N ASP A 22 2.34 2.01 -19.94
CA ASP A 22 1.61 2.64 -18.86
C ASP A 22 1.63 4.18 -18.93
N CYS A 23 2.34 4.72 -19.95
CA CYS A 23 2.49 6.16 -20.12
C CYS A 23 1.44 6.76 -21.06
N ASP A 24 1.16 8.04 -20.83
CA ASP A 24 0.35 8.88 -21.71
C ASP A 24 1.18 9.43 -22.89
N PRO A 25 0.57 10.18 -23.84
CA PRO A 25 1.30 10.78 -24.97
C PRO A 25 2.39 11.80 -24.59
N TYR A 26 2.42 12.25 -23.34
CA TYR A 26 3.46 13.15 -22.81
C TYR A 26 4.62 12.41 -22.17
N ALA A 27 4.70 11.09 -22.31
CA ALA A 27 5.67 10.21 -21.66
C ALA A 27 5.61 10.23 -20.13
N HIS A 28 4.47 10.59 -19.57
CA HIS A 28 4.20 10.52 -18.14
C HIS A 28 3.38 9.27 -17.81
N LEU A 29 3.60 8.69 -16.64
CA LEU A 29 2.73 7.63 -16.12
C LEU A 29 1.29 8.10 -16.11
N ASN A 30 0.41 7.37 -16.80
CA ASN A 30 -1.02 7.67 -16.84
C ASN A 30 -1.62 7.62 -15.43
N ASN A 31 -2.43 8.60 -15.06
CA ASN A 31 -3.05 8.68 -13.72
C ASN A 31 -3.78 7.40 -13.33
N GLY A 32 -4.44 6.74 -14.26
CA GLY A 32 -5.13 5.47 -14.03
C GLY A 32 -4.19 4.29 -13.71
N ARG A 33 -2.89 4.41 -14.01
CA ARG A 33 -1.89 3.36 -13.78
C ARG A 33 -1.16 3.46 -12.46
N TYR A 34 -1.18 4.59 -11.79
CA TYR A 34 -0.52 4.73 -10.47
C TYR A 34 -0.99 3.70 -9.46
N LEU A 35 -2.30 3.39 -9.44
CA LEU A 35 -2.84 2.36 -8.54
C LEU A 35 -2.25 0.98 -8.80
N ASP A 36 -2.04 0.60 -10.07
CA ASP A 36 -1.43 -0.68 -10.42
C ASP A 36 0.00 -0.77 -9.86
N TYR A 37 0.80 0.29 -10.01
CA TYR A 37 2.16 0.36 -9.45
C TYR A 37 2.15 0.27 -7.92
N PHE A 38 1.27 1.00 -7.25
CA PHE A 38 1.14 0.96 -5.80
C PHE A 38 0.74 -0.43 -5.30
N MET A 39 -0.29 -1.03 -5.88
CA MET A 39 -0.80 -2.32 -5.41
C MET A 39 0.21 -3.44 -5.66
N ASN A 40 0.79 -3.54 -6.86
CA ASN A 40 1.80 -4.54 -7.18
C ASN A 40 3.03 -4.42 -6.26
N ALA A 41 3.53 -3.20 -6.06
CA ALA A 41 4.67 -2.98 -5.16
C ALA A 41 4.35 -3.41 -3.73
N ARG A 42 3.14 -3.10 -3.23
CA ARG A 42 2.72 -3.49 -1.89
C ARG A 42 2.63 -5.00 -1.72
N GLU A 43 2.00 -5.68 -2.68
CA GLU A 43 1.86 -7.14 -2.64
C GLU A 43 3.22 -7.83 -2.56
N ASP A 44 4.16 -7.41 -3.43
CA ASP A 44 5.53 -7.92 -3.43
C ASP A 44 6.27 -7.62 -2.12
N MET A 45 6.11 -6.40 -1.58
CA MET A 45 6.75 -5.99 -0.34
C MET A 45 6.21 -6.78 0.86
N VAL A 46 4.90 -6.96 0.97
CA VAL A 46 4.25 -7.75 2.04
C VAL A 46 4.68 -9.21 1.97
N TRP A 47 4.70 -9.79 0.78
CA TRP A 47 5.17 -11.15 0.60
C TRP A 47 6.63 -11.33 1.04
N LYS A 48 7.52 -10.46 0.58
CA LYS A 48 8.96 -10.52 0.93
C LYS A 48 9.23 -10.25 2.41
N ALA A 49 8.57 -9.24 2.98
CA ALA A 49 8.81 -8.82 4.36
C ALA A 49 8.25 -9.83 5.37
N TYR A 50 7.03 -10.31 5.14
CA TYR A 50 6.28 -11.09 6.12
C TYR A 50 6.09 -12.55 5.72
N ASP A 51 6.59 -12.97 4.54
CA ASP A 51 6.32 -14.29 3.95
C ASP A 51 4.80 -14.56 3.91
N PHE A 52 4.04 -13.51 3.59
CA PHE A 52 2.59 -13.54 3.55
C PHE A 52 2.08 -13.24 2.15
N ASN A 53 1.71 -14.30 1.42
CA ASN A 53 1.11 -14.20 0.10
C ASN A 53 -0.42 -14.07 0.24
N ILE A 54 -0.96 -12.92 -0.12
CA ILE A 54 -2.40 -12.63 0.00
C ILE A 54 -3.27 -13.54 -0.89
N TYR A 55 -2.73 -13.99 -2.02
CA TYR A 55 -3.45 -14.87 -2.96
C TYR A 55 -3.54 -16.29 -2.42
N ASP A 56 -2.45 -16.80 -1.82
CA ASP A 56 -2.46 -18.11 -1.15
C ASP A 56 -3.40 -18.08 0.03
N TYR A 57 -3.33 -17.05 0.85
CA TYR A 57 -4.26 -16.85 1.97
C TYR A 57 -5.72 -16.88 1.49
N SER A 58 -6.04 -16.13 0.43
CA SER A 58 -7.39 -16.06 -0.11
C SER A 58 -7.86 -17.42 -0.68
N ARG A 59 -6.98 -18.15 -1.36
CA ARG A 59 -7.28 -19.45 -1.94
C ARG A 59 -7.54 -20.51 -0.88
N GLU A 60 -6.77 -20.49 0.21
CA GLU A 60 -6.86 -21.46 1.29
C GLU A 60 -8.05 -21.21 2.21
N THR A 61 -8.31 -19.94 2.54
CA THR A 61 -9.32 -19.57 3.54
C THR A 61 -10.66 -19.15 2.96
N GLY A 62 -10.69 -18.68 1.71
CA GLY A 62 -11.84 -17.99 1.11
C GLY A 62 -12.06 -16.58 1.65
N LEU A 63 -11.08 -16.03 2.40
CA LEU A 63 -11.08 -14.69 2.96
C LEU A 63 -10.12 -13.80 2.17
N GLY A 64 -10.30 -12.49 2.27
CA GLY A 64 -9.41 -11.54 1.59
C GLY A 64 -9.75 -10.10 1.93
N TRP A 65 -9.07 -9.18 1.27
CA TRP A 65 -9.31 -7.75 1.45
C TRP A 65 -9.85 -7.13 0.16
N VAL A 66 -10.87 -6.31 0.31
CA VAL A 66 -11.39 -5.48 -0.77
C VAL A 66 -11.12 -4.01 -0.48
N VAL A 67 -10.74 -3.28 -1.50
CA VAL A 67 -10.57 -1.82 -1.39
C VAL A 67 -11.95 -1.19 -1.19
N SER A 68 -12.10 -0.43 -0.11
CA SER A 68 -13.31 0.34 0.18
C SER A 68 -13.18 1.81 -0.20
N GLN A 69 -11.95 2.34 -0.16
CA GLN A 69 -11.67 3.74 -0.51
C GLN A 69 -10.22 3.91 -0.93
N ASN A 70 -10.01 4.73 -1.94
CA ASN A 70 -8.69 5.28 -2.31
C ASN A 70 -8.76 6.80 -2.32
N GLN A 71 -7.75 7.44 -1.70
CA GLN A 71 -7.47 8.86 -1.85
C GLN A 71 -6.06 8.99 -2.42
N ILE A 72 -5.95 9.56 -3.62
CA ILE A 72 -4.67 9.67 -4.32
C ILE A 72 -4.40 11.13 -4.71
N ALA A 73 -3.15 11.54 -4.58
CA ALA A 73 -2.66 12.83 -5.07
C ALA A 73 -1.47 12.63 -6.01
N TYR A 74 -1.48 13.37 -7.10
CA TYR A 74 -0.42 13.42 -8.11
C TYR A 74 0.30 14.75 -7.97
N LEU A 75 1.52 14.75 -7.45
CA LEU A 75 2.27 15.95 -7.11
C LEU A 75 3.32 16.31 -8.15
N ARG A 76 3.97 15.28 -8.70
CA ARG A 76 4.97 15.39 -9.77
C ARG A 76 4.82 14.20 -10.72
N PRO A 77 4.98 14.40 -12.03
CA PRO A 77 4.86 13.30 -12.98
C PRO A 77 5.97 12.27 -12.76
N ALA A 78 5.62 10.99 -12.84
CA ALA A 78 6.58 9.92 -13.03
C ALA A 78 6.79 9.75 -14.54
N ILE A 79 8.05 9.70 -14.98
CA ILE A 79 8.42 9.81 -16.40
C ILE A 79 8.78 8.42 -16.95
N LEU A 80 8.53 8.21 -18.24
CA LEU A 80 8.92 7.01 -18.95
C LEU A 80 10.38 6.63 -18.66
N MET A 81 10.61 5.34 -18.32
CA MET A 81 11.90 4.75 -17.95
C MET A 81 12.52 5.29 -16.65
N GLU A 82 11.83 6.13 -15.92
CA GLU A 82 12.27 6.56 -14.60
C GLU A 82 12.20 5.41 -13.59
N GLU A 83 13.26 5.28 -12.78
CA GLU A 83 13.21 4.46 -11.58
C GLU A 83 12.59 5.27 -10.43
N VAL A 84 11.57 4.71 -9.82
CA VAL A 84 10.88 5.30 -8.66
C VAL A 84 11.01 4.40 -7.45
N ILE A 85 11.05 5.02 -6.27
CA ILE A 85 11.00 4.31 -4.99
C ILE A 85 9.54 4.22 -4.56
N MET A 86 9.12 3.00 -4.22
CA MET A 86 7.79 2.71 -3.70
C MET A 86 7.89 2.42 -2.22
N GLU A 87 7.12 3.15 -1.41
CA GLU A 87 7.03 2.93 0.02
C GLU A 87 5.61 2.51 0.42
N SER A 88 5.50 1.65 1.43
CA SER A 88 4.22 1.22 1.99
C SER A 88 4.28 1.17 3.51
N GLN A 89 3.29 1.75 4.16
CA GLN A 89 3.16 1.83 5.61
C GLN A 89 1.73 1.51 6.03
N LEU A 90 1.56 0.56 6.95
CA LEU A 90 0.27 0.33 7.61
C LEU A 90 0.07 1.43 8.65
N THR A 91 -0.92 2.30 8.45
CA THR A 91 -1.15 3.47 9.31
C THR A 91 -2.26 3.28 10.33
N GLU A 92 -3.18 2.35 10.05
CA GLU A 92 -4.28 2.02 10.96
C GLU A 92 -4.69 0.56 10.80
N SER A 93 -5.00 -0.09 11.93
CA SER A 93 -5.58 -1.43 11.99
C SER A 93 -6.78 -1.43 12.94
N ARG A 94 -7.87 -2.09 12.52
CA ARG A 94 -9.08 -2.36 13.30
C ARG A 94 -9.54 -3.79 12.99
N PRO A 95 -10.44 -4.38 13.77
CA PRO A 95 -10.81 -5.80 13.58
C PRO A 95 -11.23 -6.25 12.19
N LYS A 96 -11.76 -5.34 11.35
CA LYS A 96 -12.21 -5.65 9.98
C LYS A 96 -11.60 -4.75 8.91
N PHE A 97 -10.69 -3.89 9.30
CA PHE A 97 -10.24 -2.76 8.48
C PHE A 97 -8.75 -2.52 8.65
N ILE A 98 -8.09 -2.17 7.56
CA ILE A 98 -6.75 -1.61 7.58
C ILE A 98 -6.67 -0.40 6.67
N GLN A 99 -5.87 0.61 7.05
CA GLN A 99 -5.48 1.72 6.21
C GLN A 99 -3.99 1.69 5.94
N VAL A 100 -3.64 1.88 4.69
CA VAL A 100 -2.26 1.89 4.22
C VAL A 100 -1.97 3.23 3.57
N GLU A 101 -0.84 3.85 3.94
CA GLU A 101 -0.24 4.93 3.20
C GLU A 101 0.83 4.38 2.25
N MET A 102 0.79 4.80 1.00
CA MET A 102 1.79 4.45 0.01
C MET A 102 2.32 5.70 -0.68
N ARG A 103 3.62 5.72 -0.91
CA ARG A 103 4.33 6.86 -1.48
C ARG A 103 5.14 6.42 -2.70
N MET A 104 5.06 7.18 -3.76
CA MET A 104 5.96 7.10 -4.89
C MET A 104 6.91 8.27 -4.84
N LEU A 105 8.21 8.01 -4.81
CA LEU A 105 9.26 9.01 -4.70
C LEU A 105 10.22 8.86 -5.89
N ASP A 106 10.88 9.93 -6.26
CA ASP A 106 12.04 9.84 -7.14
C ASP A 106 13.26 9.31 -6.35
N THR A 107 14.36 9.05 -7.05
CA THR A 107 15.59 8.53 -6.42
C THR A 107 16.29 9.56 -5.51
N ALA A 108 15.91 10.84 -5.57
CA ALA A 108 16.35 11.88 -4.65
C ALA A 108 15.44 12.00 -3.40
N GLY A 109 14.39 11.16 -3.31
CA GLY A 109 13.46 11.14 -2.19
C GLY A 109 12.32 12.15 -2.29
N LYS A 110 12.13 12.83 -3.43
CA LYS A 110 11.03 13.77 -3.61
C LYS A 110 9.72 13.05 -3.93
N LEU A 111 8.67 13.40 -3.21
CA LEU A 111 7.35 12.80 -3.36
C LEU A 111 6.73 13.12 -4.72
N LYS A 112 6.36 12.09 -5.48
CA LYS A 112 5.66 12.18 -6.75
C LYS A 112 4.16 11.94 -6.62
N SER A 113 3.77 10.96 -5.81
CA SER A 113 2.37 10.62 -5.56
C SER A 113 2.21 10.05 -4.17
N LEU A 114 1.06 10.34 -3.56
CA LEU A 114 0.62 9.79 -2.28
C LEU A 114 -0.70 9.07 -2.47
N LEU A 115 -0.83 7.89 -1.88
CA LEU A 115 -2.06 7.11 -1.84
C LEU A 115 -2.39 6.73 -0.39
N TRP A 116 -3.62 6.98 0.05
CA TRP A 116 -4.24 6.28 1.16
C TRP A 116 -5.24 5.28 0.61
N ALA A 117 -5.04 4.02 0.94
CA ALA A 117 -5.92 2.93 0.57
C ALA A 117 -6.52 2.30 1.83
N GLN A 118 -7.84 2.16 1.82
CA GLN A 118 -8.59 1.50 2.89
C GLN A 118 -9.08 0.15 2.40
N PHE A 119 -8.89 -0.87 3.22
CA PHE A 119 -9.26 -2.23 2.92
C PHE A 119 -10.18 -2.78 4.00
N ILE A 120 -11.21 -3.50 3.57
CA ILE A 120 -12.12 -4.26 4.43
C ILE A 120 -11.82 -5.74 4.25
N HIS A 121 -11.65 -6.46 5.36
CA HIS A 121 -11.53 -7.91 5.37
C HIS A 121 -12.89 -8.56 5.19
N VAL A 122 -12.98 -9.48 4.25
CA VAL A 122 -14.25 -10.08 3.81
C VAL A 122 -14.15 -11.61 3.66
N ASP A 123 -15.26 -12.26 3.93
CA ASP A 123 -15.53 -13.61 3.41
C ASP A 123 -16.01 -13.44 1.96
N ILE A 124 -15.17 -13.88 1.01
CA ILE A 124 -15.39 -13.67 -0.43
C ILE A 124 -16.64 -14.42 -0.90
N ARG A 125 -16.90 -15.62 -0.34
CA ARG A 125 -18.03 -16.45 -0.75
C ARG A 125 -19.36 -15.90 -0.24
N LYS A 126 -19.36 -15.34 0.97
CA LYS A 126 -20.56 -14.78 1.60
C LYS A 126 -20.76 -13.29 1.30
N ALA A 127 -19.76 -12.63 0.68
CA ALA A 127 -19.73 -11.18 0.43
C ALA A 127 -20.02 -10.36 1.70
N LYS A 128 -19.44 -10.75 2.84
CA LYS A 128 -19.63 -10.10 4.14
C LYS A 128 -18.31 -9.75 4.79
N SER A 129 -18.25 -8.59 5.43
CA SER A 129 -17.10 -8.22 6.23
C SER A 129 -16.94 -9.16 7.43
N ILE A 130 -15.72 -9.57 7.71
CA ILE A 130 -15.36 -10.47 8.80
C ILE A 130 -14.16 -9.90 9.56
N ALA A 131 -14.08 -10.16 10.86
CA ALA A 131 -12.92 -9.79 11.65
C ALA A 131 -11.67 -10.55 11.19
N HIS A 132 -10.50 -9.93 11.31
CA HIS A 132 -9.23 -10.61 11.18
C HIS A 132 -9.15 -11.73 12.24
N SER A 133 -8.41 -12.79 11.94
CA SER A 133 -8.04 -13.77 12.96
C SER A 133 -7.13 -13.11 14.01
N ASP A 134 -7.05 -13.71 15.19
CA ASP A 134 -6.17 -13.18 16.27
C ASP A 134 -4.73 -13.06 15.78
N GLU A 135 -4.24 -14.05 15.00
CA GLU A 135 -2.91 -14.04 14.41
C GLU A 135 -2.70 -12.87 13.43
N LEU A 136 -3.68 -12.60 12.55
CA LEU A 136 -3.61 -11.46 11.64
C LEU A 136 -3.70 -10.13 12.39
N GLN A 137 -4.54 -10.03 13.40
CA GLN A 137 -4.65 -8.82 14.20
C GLN A 137 -3.35 -8.54 14.95
N GLU A 138 -2.73 -9.57 15.55
CA GLU A 138 -1.43 -9.46 16.21
C GLU A 138 -0.34 -9.00 15.23
N LEU A 139 -0.32 -9.55 14.01
CA LEU A 139 0.59 -9.10 12.96
C LEU A 139 0.39 -7.62 12.63
N PHE A 140 -0.86 -7.22 12.37
CA PHE A 140 -1.17 -5.82 12.01
C PHE A 140 -0.86 -4.86 13.13
N ASP A 141 -1.18 -5.19 14.38
CA ASP A 141 -0.88 -4.36 15.54
C ASP A 141 0.64 -4.17 15.71
N LYS A 142 1.40 -5.23 15.40
CA LYS A 142 2.86 -5.17 15.49
C LYS A 142 3.50 -4.33 14.38
N VAL A 143 3.00 -4.40 13.15
CA VAL A 143 3.59 -3.68 12.00
C VAL A 143 2.97 -2.32 11.75
N CYS A 144 1.92 -1.97 12.49
CA CYS A 144 1.26 -0.68 12.36
C CYS A 144 2.19 0.46 12.84
N LEU A 145 2.36 1.45 11.97
CA LEU A 145 3.08 2.69 12.24
C LEU A 145 2.09 3.85 12.04
N PRO A 146 1.36 4.23 13.11
CA PRO A 146 0.38 5.30 13.01
C PRO A 146 1.00 6.63 12.62
N ILE A 147 0.23 7.46 11.93
CA ILE A 147 0.57 8.84 11.59
C ILE A 147 -0.30 9.80 12.40
N ALA A 148 0.19 11.03 12.60
CA ALA A 148 -0.51 12.03 13.40
C ALA A 148 -1.73 12.60 12.66
N GLU A 149 -1.58 12.84 11.36
CA GLU A 149 -2.60 13.45 10.51
C GLU A 149 -3.76 12.48 10.28
N LYS A 150 -4.99 12.96 10.47
CA LYS A 150 -6.22 12.19 10.24
C LYS A 150 -6.92 12.58 8.94
N ASP A 151 -6.52 13.70 8.34
CA ASP A 151 -7.00 14.17 7.06
C ASP A 151 -5.91 14.03 5.99
N PHE A 152 -6.32 13.59 4.80
CA PHE A 152 -5.41 13.34 3.69
C PHE A 152 -4.69 14.61 3.21
N ASN A 153 -5.41 15.75 3.15
CA ASN A 153 -4.82 17.00 2.70
C ASN A 153 -3.84 17.58 3.73
N ASP A 154 -4.09 17.36 5.02
CA ASP A 154 -3.14 17.76 6.07
C ASP A 154 -1.87 16.91 5.98
N ARG A 155 -2.00 15.61 5.73
CA ARG A 155 -0.85 14.74 5.46
C ARG A 155 -0.05 15.18 4.23
N LEU A 156 -0.72 15.57 3.16
CA LEU A 156 -0.05 16.12 1.96
C LEU A 156 0.78 17.36 2.27
N LYS A 157 0.26 18.28 3.09
CA LYS A 157 0.99 19.49 3.50
C LYS A 157 2.28 19.13 4.23
N VAL A 158 2.21 18.19 5.18
CA VAL A 158 3.38 17.75 5.95
C VAL A 158 4.43 17.09 5.07
N LEU A 159 4.03 16.23 4.13
CA LEU A 159 4.95 15.50 3.26
C LEU A 159 5.50 16.35 2.10
N ASN A 160 4.83 17.42 1.71
CA ASN A 160 5.21 18.25 0.56
C ASN A 160 6.03 19.48 0.97
N VAL A 161 6.42 19.63 2.23
CA VAL A 161 7.31 20.68 2.75
C VAL A 161 8.76 20.25 2.49
N GLY A 162 9.18 20.25 1.20
CA GLY A 162 10.53 19.88 0.81
C GLY A 162 10.80 20.21 -0.66
#